data_fc4a4dd1c713391294f8069c6914fb65
#
_entry.id   fc4a4dd1c713391294f8069c6914fb65
#
_cell.length_a   1.000
_cell.length_b   1.000
_cell.length_c   1.000
_cell.angle_alpha   90.00
_cell.angle_beta   90.00
_cell.angle_gamma   90.00
#
_symmetry.space_group_name_H-M   'P 1'
#
loop_
_entity.id
_entity.type
_entity.pdbx_description
1 polymer ?
#
loop_
_entity_poly.entity_id
_entity_poly.type
_entity_poly.pdbx_seq_one_letter_code
_entity_poly.pdbx_strand_id
1 'polypeptide(L)'
;MNRSPMNKPTTPQKQSTGIAPPQGRLGVLIPGMGAVATTLIAGVNLIAKGQGRPFGSLTQMQKIQIGHCNDLRFVAIKDLVHLAEPRDLVFGGWDITPENAYQTACDAGVLSQDMLADVRQELEVITPWRGVFDQSYVRNLMGSHVKTGASKMDLAKALMDDIRKFLVDNDLERAVMVWCGSTEVYSEPGPLHQTLESFERGLRDNAAEIAPSMIYAYASLMCGVPFANGAPNLSTEIPALIDLANRKGIAISGRDFKTGQTMMKTIIAPGLRTRMLGLEGWFSTNIIGNKDGEVLNDSGSFKAKEVSKSQVLDSILQPDLYPELYGDYHHKVSIDYYPPRGDNKEGWDNIDIRGWLDQPMQIKVNFLCRDSILAAPIVLDLIFFMDLAQRAGLQGVQEWLSFYYKSPAMPDSRKPEHDLFVQHLMLTNMLRTLAEEEALDQSDLSENVEKLIVR
;
A
#
# COMPACT_ATOMS: atom_id res chain seq x y z
N MET A 1 4.91 52.37 51.41
CA MET A 1 3.92 51.66 50.59
C MET A 1 4.67 50.65 49.74
N ASN A 2 4.69 49.39 50.21
CA ASN A 2 5.34 48.26 49.53
C ASN A 2 4.47 47.77 48.39
N ARG A 3 4.97 47.77 47.13
CA ARG A 3 4.37 47.07 46.02
C ARG A 3 5.02 45.69 45.94
N SER A 4 4.21 44.64 46.20
CA SER A 4 4.55 43.23 45.93
C SER A 4 4.79 42.98 44.45
N PRO A 5 5.73 42.11 44.05
CA PRO A 5 5.96 41.78 42.66
C PRO A 5 4.82 40.92 42.13
N MET A 6 4.25 41.33 40.98
CA MET A 6 3.28 40.53 40.21
C MET A 6 3.92 39.23 39.74
N ASN A 7 3.34 38.12 40.12
CA ASN A 7 3.63 36.78 39.55
C ASN A 7 3.40 36.80 38.06
N LYS A 8 4.43 36.50 37.27
CA LYS A 8 4.30 36.18 35.85
C LYS A 8 3.50 34.88 35.74
N PRO A 9 2.54 34.77 34.79
CA PRO A 9 1.85 33.53 34.56
C PRO A 9 2.87 32.51 34.03
N THR A 10 2.98 31.37 34.72
CA THR A 10 3.70 30.16 34.26
C THR A 10 3.00 29.66 33.01
N THR A 11 3.69 29.73 31.89
CA THR A 11 3.30 29.06 30.64
C THR A 11 3.13 27.56 30.93
N PRO A 12 1.99 26.93 30.60
CA PRO A 12 1.86 25.50 30.79
C PRO A 12 2.96 24.80 29.99
N GLN A 13 3.76 23.97 30.66
CA GLN A 13 4.67 23.07 30.00
C GLN A 13 3.81 22.15 29.06
N LYS A 14 4.00 22.30 27.73
CA LYS A 14 3.50 21.34 26.76
C LYS A 14 4.04 19.96 27.19
N GLN A 15 3.14 19.08 27.61
CA GLN A 15 3.48 17.67 27.75
C GLN A 15 3.87 17.21 26.35
N SER A 16 5.11 16.76 26.16
CA SER A 16 5.59 16.12 24.94
C SER A 16 4.70 14.92 24.67
N THR A 17 3.87 15.01 23.64
CA THR A 17 3.04 13.90 23.11
C THR A 17 3.80 13.13 22.04
N GLY A 18 5.11 13.29 21.95
CA GLY A 18 5.96 12.63 20.96
C GLY A 18 5.80 11.11 20.98
N ILE A 19 5.61 10.52 19.80
CA ILE A 19 5.51 9.06 19.62
C ILE A 19 6.80 8.42 20.12
N ALA A 20 6.68 7.47 21.05
CA ALA A 20 7.84 6.77 21.59
C ALA A 20 8.59 6.03 20.48
N PRO A 21 9.94 6.02 20.50
CA PRO A 21 10.73 5.20 19.58
C PRO A 21 10.29 3.73 19.60
N PRO A 22 10.38 3.02 18.46
CA PRO A 22 10.01 1.61 18.42
C PRO A 22 10.93 0.79 19.33
N GLN A 23 10.36 -0.09 20.13
CA GLN A 23 11.07 -1.00 21.00
C GLN A 23 11.11 -2.40 20.37
N GLY A 24 12.23 -3.10 20.47
CA GLY A 24 12.38 -4.47 19.97
C GLY A 24 12.24 -4.61 18.45
N ARG A 25 12.09 -5.85 18.00
CA ARG A 25 11.90 -6.20 16.59
C ARG A 25 10.45 -6.02 16.16
N LEU A 26 10.23 -5.90 14.84
CA LEU A 26 8.93 -5.75 14.22
C LEU A 26 8.58 -7.00 13.39
N GLY A 27 7.50 -7.68 13.73
CA GLY A 27 6.97 -8.80 12.95
C GLY A 27 6.31 -8.32 11.66
N VAL A 28 6.56 -9.02 10.58
CA VAL A 28 5.95 -8.78 9.27
C VAL A 28 5.28 -10.06 8.81
N LEU A 29 3.97 -10.02 8.73
CA LEU A 29 3.11 -11.13 8.34
C LEU A 29 2.61 -10.91 6.91
N ILE A 30 2.92 -11.83 6.00
CA ILE A 30 2.60 -11.66 4.58
C ILE A 30 1.75 -12.84 4.09
N PRO A 31 0.44 -12.65 3.91
CA PRO A 31 -0.35 -13.56 3.07
C PRO A 31 0.05 -13.40 1.61
N GLY A 32 0.47 -14.51 0.96
CA GLY A 32 1.03 -14.50 -0.40
C GLY A 32 2.55 -14.30 -0.41
N MET A 33 3.30 -15.35 -0.08
CA MET A 33 4.77 -15.36 -0.07
C MET A 33 5.38 -15.53 -1.47
N GLY A 34 4.74 -14.91 -2.50
CA GLY A 34 5.15 -14.95 -3.90
C GLY A 34 6.24 -13.93 -4.26
N ALA A 35 6.24 -13.48 -5.54
CA ALA A 35 7.28 -12.62 -6.13
C ALA A 35 7.51 -11.30 -5.36
N VAL A 36 6.45 -10.59 -4.97
CA VAL A 36 6.57 -9.31 -4.23
C VAL A 36 7.18 -9.54 -2.85
N ALA A 37 6.65 -10.51 -2.10
CA ALA A 37 7.13 -10.81 -0.75
C ALA A 37 8.60 -11.26 -0.74
N THR A 38 8.98 -12.17 -1.62
CA THR A 38 10.36 -12.67 -1.68
C THR A 38 11.34 -11.62 -2.18
N THR A 39 10.93 -10.73 -3.10
CA THR A 39 11.71 -9.57 -3.53
C THR A 39 11.94 -8.58 -2.38
N LEU A 40 10.90 -8.31 -1.59
CA LEU A 40 11.00 -7.48 -0.39
C LEU A 40 11.99 -8.08 0.62
N ILE A 41 11.80 -9.36 1.00
CA ILE A 41 12.63 -10.03 2.02
C ILE A 41 14.08 -10.08 1.59
N ALA A 42 14.34 -10.47 0.34
CA ALA A 42 15.70 -10.46 -0.22
C ALA A 42 16.31 -9.06 -0.23
N GLY A 43 15.52 -8.06 -0.67
CA GLY A 43 15.93 -6.65 -0.72
C GLY A 43 16.29 -6.10 0.66
N VAL A 44 15.49 -6.37 1.68
CA VAL A 44 15.76 -5.95 3.07
C VAL A 44 17.08 -6.55 3.57
N ASN A 45 17.32 -7.84 3.33
CA ASN A 45 18.54 -8.50 3.75
C ASN A 45 19.79 -7.99 2.98
N LEU A 46 19.65 -7.75 1.66
CA LEU A 46 20.73 -7.14 0.85
C LEU A 46 21.08 -5.72 1.33
N ILE A 47 20.06 -4.91 1.64
CA ILE A 47 20.25 -3.56 2.20
C ILE A 47 20.94 -3.62 3.56
N ALA A 48 20.51 -4.52 4.45
CA ALA A 48 21.12 -4.70 5.76
C ALA A 48 22.60 -5.12 5.67
N LYS A 49 22.97 -5.88 4.63
CA LYS A 49 24.36 -6.26 4.32
C LYS A 49 25.16 -5.19 3.58
N GLY A 50 24.54 -4.06 3.21
CA GLY A 50 25.18 -3.00 2.41
C GLY A 50 25.38 -3.34 0.94
N GLN A 51 24.72 -4.39 0.43
CA GLN A 51 24.80 -4.89 -0.95
C GLN A 51 23.63 -4.39 -1.83
N GLY A 52 22.69 -3.65 -1.25
CA GLY A 52 21.53 -3.07 -1.94
C GLY A 52 21.30 -1.61 -1.59
N ARG A 53 20.53 -0.92 -2.43
CA ARG A 53 20.10 0.46 -2.18
C ARG A 53 18.57 0.51 -2.12
N PRO A 54 17.97 1.19 -1.14
CA PRO A 54 16.52 1.22 -0.94
C PRO A 54 15.80 2.20 -1.86
N PHE A 55 16.16 2.24 -3.16
CA PHE A 55 15.50 3.11 -4.13
C PHE A 55 14.01 2.79 -4.21
N GLY A 56 13.18 3.84 -4.24
CA GLY A 56 11.72 3.73 -4.26
C GLY A 56 11.08 3.72 -2.87
N SER A 57 11.84 3.54 -1.79
CA SER A 57 11.33 3.64 -0.42
C SER A 57 11.46 5.07 0.10
N LEU A 58 10.35 5.70 0.44
CA LEU A 58 10.32 7.03 1.04
C LEU A 58 10.90 7.01 2.46
N THR A 59 10.54 6.00 3.25
CA THR A 59 11.02 5.86 4.63
C THR A 59 12.54 5.78 4.74
N GLN A 60 13.20 5.22 3.74
CA GLN A 60 14.64 5.01 3.73
C GLN A 60 15.42 6.13 3.01
N MET A 61 14.80 6.82 2.06
CA MET A 61 15.51 7.73 1.15
C MET A 61 15.10 9.19 1.30
N GLN A 62 13.82 9.45 1.65
CA GLN A 62 13.31 10.80 1.59
C GLN A 62 13.67 11.61 2.82
N LYS A 63 14.05 12.86 2.56
CA LYS A 63 14.09 13.92 3.56
C LYS A 63 12.90 14.83 3.33
N ILE A 64 12.24 15.22 4.38
CA ILE A 64 11.16 16.21 4.33
C ILE A 64 11.60 17.52 4.95
N GLN A 65 11.08 18.59 4.39
CA GLN A 65 11.28 19.94 4.90
C GLN A 65 10.48 20.14 6.18
N ILE A 66 11.10 20.72 7.18
CA ILE A 66 10.45 21.17 8.42
C ILE A 66 10.92 22.58 8.74
N GLY A 67 10.09 23.33 9.48
CA GLY A 67 10.34 24.72 9.80
C GLY A 67 10.11 25.67 8.63
N HIS A 68 10.19 26.97 8.90
CA HIS A 68 9.96 28.05 7.94
C HIS A 68 11.14 29.03 7.92
N CYS A 69 11.31 29.72 6.81
CA CYS A 69 12.26 30.83 6.66
C CYS A 69 13.67 30.53 7.18
N ASN A 70 14.02 31.08 8.35
CA ASN A 70 15.37 31.02 8.91
C ASN A 70 15.67 29.70 9.67
N ASP A 71 14.65 28.91 9.97
CA ASP A 71 14.76 27.59 10.65
C ASP A 71 14.48 26.42 9.69
N LEU A 72 14.62 26.65 8.40
CA LEU A 72 14.38 25.65 7.38
C LEU A 72 15.45 24.55 7.44
N ARG A 73 15.01 23.31 7.60
CA ARG A 73 15.87 22.12 7.64
C ARG A 73 15.24 20.92 6.92
N PHE A 74 16.06 20.00 6.47
CA PHE A 74 15.63 18.75 5.82
C PHE A 74 16.03 17.57 6.70
N VAL A 75 15.03 16.83 7.18
CA VAL A 75 15.21 15.69 8.08
C VAL A 75 14.75 14.41 7.38
N ALA A 76 15.52 13.33 7.51
CA ALA A 76 15.09 12.04 6.98
C ALA A 76 13.83 11.56 7.70
N ILE A 77 12.89 10.98 6.95
CA ILE A 77 11.59 10.53 7.52
C ILE A 77 11.81 9.63 8.74
N LYS A 78 12.73 8.67 8.65
CA LYS A 78 13.02 7.73 9.74
C LYS A 78 13.53 8.38 11.02
N ASP A 79 14.23 9.52 10.89
CA ASP A 79 14.76 10.27 12.02
C ASP A 79 13.70 11.21 12.61
N LEU A 80 12.78 11.70 11.76
CA LEU A 80 11.72 12.62 12.18
C LEU A 80 10.65 11.92 13.04
N VAL A 81 10.21 10.71 12.64
CA VAL A 81 9.11 9.98 13.30
C VAL A 81 9.55 8.67 13.95
N HIS A 82 10.84 8.45 14.11
CA HIS A 82 11.44 7.28 14.78
C HIS A 82 10.87 5.96 14.27
N LEU A 83 11.18 5.59 13.03
CA LEU A 83 10.78 4.32 12.43
C LEU A 83 11.67 3.16 12.92
N ALA A 84 11.14 1.93 12.84
CA ALA A 84 11.96 0.73 12.99
C ALA A 84 13.00 0.63 11.86
N GLU A 85 14.08 -0.09 12.09
CA GLU A 85 15.13 -0.29 11.08
C GLU A 85 14.85 -1.56 10.25
N PRO A 86 15.24 -1.60 8.96
CA PRO A 86 15.06 -2.79 8.13
C PRO A 86 15.66 -4.07 8.72
N ARG A 87 16.77 -3.98 9.44
CA ARG A 87 17.42 -5.11 10.11
C ARG A 87 16.64 -5.70 11.29
N ASP A 88 15.67 -4.96 11.82
CA ASP A 88 14.85 -5.38 12.96
C ASP A 88 13.55 -6.06 12.51
N LEU A 89 13.35 -6.24 11.19
CA LEU A 89 12.19 -6.92 10.64
C LEU A 89 12.33 -8.45 10.76
N VAL A 90 11.25 -9.10 11.20
CA VAL A 90 11.13 -10.55 11.27
C VAL A 90 9.97 -10.98 10.38
N PHE A 91 10.26 -11.79 9.37
CA PHE A 91 9.28 -12.17 8.36
C PHE A 91 8.65 -13.54 8.63
N GLY A 92 7.34 -13.63 8.42
CA GLY A 92 6.57 -14.85 8.36
C GLY A 92 5.36 -14.64 7.45
N GLY A 93 4.69 -15.71 7.05
CA GLY A 93 3.55 -15.56 6.17
C GLY A 93 2.94 -16.90 5.74
N TRP A 94 1.98 -16.81 4.84
CA TRP A 94 1.23 -17.96 4.34
C TRP A 94 1.32 -18.00 2.81
N ASP A 95 1.39 -19.21 2.30
CA ASP A 95 1.25 -19.45 0.86
C ASP A 95 0.49 -20.77 0.60
N ILE A 96 -0.01 -20.91 -0.60
CA ILE A 96 -0.68 -22.13 -1.09
C ILE A 96 0.30 -23.16 -1.65
N THR A 97 1.59 -22.82 -1.71
CA THR A 97 2.72 -23.65 -2.07
C THR A 97 3.68 -23.78 -0.90
N PRO A 98 4.34 -24.93 -0.71
CA PRO A 98 5.16 -25.19 0.49
C PRO A 98 6.62 -24.73 0.36
N GLU A 99 7.03 -24.20 -0.79
CA GLU A 99 8.39 -23.77 -1.08
C GLU A 99 8.83 -22.65 -0.12
N ASN A 100 10.09 -22.72 0.35
CA ASN A 100 10.65 -21.65 1.16
C ASN A 100 10.90 -20.38 0.34
N ALA A 101 11.17 -19.27 1.02
CA ALA A 101 11.32 -17.96 0.37
C ALA A 101 12.48 -17.93 -0.66
N TYR A 102 13.53 -18.74 -0.49
CA TYR A 102 14.62 -18.82 -1.46
C TYR A 102 14.18 -19.50 -2.76
N GLN A 103 13.53 -20.67 -2.66
CA GLN A 103 13.01 -21.38 -3.82
C GLN A 103 12.01 -20.53 -4.59
N THR A 104 11.07 -19.93 -3.88
CA THR A 104 10.06 -19.03 -4.48
C THR A 104 10.70 -17.82 -5.14
N ALA A 105 11.75 -17.21 -4.55
CA ALA A 105 12.47 -16.09 -5.16
C ALA A 105 13.19 -16.49 -6.45
N CYS A 106 13.80 -17.70 -6.48
CA CYS A 106 14.42 -18.24 -7.69
C CYS A 106 13.39 -18.46 -8.80
N ASP A 107 12.25 -19.07 -8.48
CA ASP A 107 11.18 -19.36 -9.44
C ASP A 107 10.51 -18.08 -9.96
N ALA A 108 10.38 -17.06 -9.11
CA ALA A 108 9.84 -15.77 -9.51
C ALA A 108 10.76 -15.03 -10.51
N GLY A 109 12.07 -15.27 -10.49
CA GLY A 109 13.02 -14.70 -11.46
C GLY A 109 13.12 -13.17 -11.42
N VAL A 110 12.75 -12.54 -10.30
CA VAL A 110 12.78 -11.07 -10.16
C VAL A 110 14.20 -10.57 -9.93
N LEU A 111 14.92 -11.18 -9.01
CA LEU A 111 16.31 -10.84 -8.68
C LEU A 111 17.28 -11.80 -9.38
N SER A 112 18.52 -11.35 -9.61
CA SER A 112 19.55 -12.21 -10.17
C SER A 112 19.95 -13.33 -9.21
N GLN A 113 20.46 -14.44 -9.74
CA GLN A 113 20.93 -15.57 -8.94
C GLN A 113 22.06 -15.18 -7.98
N ASP A 114 22.95 -14.27 -8.39
CA ASP A 114 24.04 -13.77 -7.55
C ASP A 114 23.48 -13.02 -6.32
N MET A 115 22.51 -12.13 -6.55
CA MET A 115 21.83 -11.41 -5.45
C MET A 115 21.13 -12.37 -4.49
N LEU A 116 20.47 -13.41 -5.01
CA LEU A 116 19.80 -14.41 -4.18
C LEU A 116 20.78 -15.29 -3.43
N ALA A 117 21.94 -15.61 -4.02
CA ALA A 117 22.99 -16.37 -3.35
C ALA A 117 23.54 -15.65 -2.12
N ASP A 118 23.67 -14.32 -2.19
CA ASP A 118 24.15 -13.49 -1.08
C ASP A 118 23.24 -13.48 0.15
N VAL A 119 21.94 -13.78 -0.02
CA VAL A 119 20.93 -13.79 1.06
C VAL A 119 20.23 -15.15 1.20
N ARG A 120 20.84 -16.19 0.65
CA ARG A 120 20.26 -17.53 0.62
C ARG A 120 19.90 -18.05 1.99
N GLN A 121 20.80 -17.92 2.96
CA GLN A 121 20.60 -18.45 4.31
C GLN A 121 19.41 -17.79 5.01
N GLU A 122 19.24 -16.49 4.84
CA GLU A 122 18.15 -15.72 5.42
C GLU A 122 16.80 -16.09 4.78
N LEU A 123 16.80 -16.43 3.49
CA LEU A 123 15.58 -16.81 2.78
C LEU A 123 15.20 -18.28 3.00
N GLU A 124 16.15 -19.21 3.07
CA GLU A 124 15.86 -20.64 3.24
C GLU A 124 15.17 -20.98 4.58
N VAL A 125 15.40 -20.19 5.61
CA VAL A 125 14.77 -20.39 6.93
C VAL A 125 13.31 -19.94 6.98
N ILE A 126 12.86 -19.15 5.99
CA ILE A 126 11.49 -18.64 5.94
C ILE A 126 10.64 -19.62 5.11
N THR A 127 9.86 -20.42 5.79
CA THR A 127 8.90 -21.36 5.16
C THR A 127 7.48 -20.89 5.44
N PRO A 128 6.63 -20.76 4.42
CA PRO A 128 5.27 -20.29 4.62
C PRO A 128 4.43 -21.31 5.39
N TRP A 129 3.50 -20.83 6.19
CA TRP A 129 2.42 -21.65 6.73
C TRP A 129 1.38 -21.92 5.65
N ARG A 130 0.55 -22.93 5.87
CA ARG A 130 -0.57 -23.24 4.98
C ARG A 130 -1.51 -22.04 4.88
N GLY A 131 -1.81 -21.62 3.63
CA GLY A 131 -2.68 -20.47 3.37
C GLY A 131 -4.16 -20.82 3.53
N VAL A 132 -4.99 -19.80 3.82
CA VAL A 132 -6.42 -19.87 3.58
C VAL A 132 -6.65 -19.47 2.11
N PHE A 133 -7.28 -20.36 1.36
CA PHE A 133 -7.48 -20.22 -0.08
C PHE A 133 -8.81 -20.81 -0.50
N ASP A 134 -9.44 -20.16 -1.46
CA ASP A 134 -10.65 -20.64 -2.13
C ASP A 134 -10.52 -20.41 -3.64
N GLN A 135 -10.45 -21.50 -4.40
CA GLN A 135 -10.25 -21.46 -5.84
C GLN A 135 -11.40 -20.75 -6.59
N SER A 136 -12.59 -20.65 -6.00
CA SER A 136 -13.68 -19.89 -6.61
C SER A 136 -13.39 -18.39 -6.69
N TYR A 137 -12.51 -17.88 -5.82
CA TYR A 137 -12.05 -16.49 -5.80
C TYR A 137 -10.81 -16.25 -6.66
N VAL A 138 -9.96 -17.26 -6.90
CA VAL A 138 -8.74 -17.14 -7.74
C VAL A 138 -8.68 -18.37 -8.67
N ARG A 139 -9.48 -18.32 -9.73
CA ARG A 139 -9.82 -19.50 -10.54
C ARG A 139 -8.64 -20.14 -11.28
N ASN A 140 -7.68 -19.32 -11.73
CA ASN A 140 -6.51 -19.77 -12.50
C ASN A 140 -5.32 -20.17 -11.61
N LEU A 141 -5.48 -20.16 -10.28
CA LEU A 141 -4.42 -20.49 -9.35
C LEU A 141 -4.78 -21.79 -8.61
N MET A 142 -3.80 -22.66 -8.47
CA MET A 142 -3.95 -23.90 -7.70
C MET A 142 -2.80 -24.05 -6.71
N GLY A 143 -3.10 -24.62 -5.53
CA GLY A 143 -2.11 -24.95 -4.53
C GLY A 143 -2.63 -26.02 -3.57
N SER A 144 -1.71 -26.83 -3.06
CA SER A 144 -2.04 -27.92 -2.11
C SER A 144 -1.69 -27.59 -0.66
N HIS A 145 -0.95 -26.50 -0.44
CA HIS A 145 -0.52 -26.09 0.90
C HIS A 145 -1.55 -25.16 1.54
N VAL A 146 -2.76 -25.70 1.77
CA VAL A 146 -3.91 -24.94 2.24
C VAL A 146 -4.39 -25.43 3.59
N LYS A 147 -4.96 -24.51 4.39
CA LYS A 147 -5.65 -24.82 5.65
C LYS A 147 -7.00 -25.44 5.36
N THR A 148 -7.38 -26.40 6.20
CA THR A 148 -8.72 -27.00 6.21
C THR A 148 -9.43 -26.69 7.52
N GLY A 149 -10.74 -26.49 7.45
CA GLY A 149 -11.59 -26.20 8.62
C GLY A 149 -13.03 -26.54 8.31
N ALA A 150 -13.85 -26.76 9.34
CA ALA A 150 -15.28 -27.01 9.18
C ALA A 150 -16.03 -25.74 8.74
N SER A 151 -15.50 -24.57 9.11
CA SER A 151 -16.07 -23.26 8.77
C SER A 151 -14.98 -22.23 8.46
N LYS A 152 -15.35 -21.13 7.79
CA LYS A 152 -14.46 -19.96 7.59
C LYS A 152 -14.07 -19.33 8.94
N MET A 153 -14.89 -19.46 9.97
CA MET A 153 -14.55 -19.06 11.33
C MET A 153 -13.43 -19.94 11.91
N ASP A 154 -13.40 -21.24 11.64
CA ASP A 154 -12.32 -22.11 12.09
C ASP A 154 -11.01 -21.80 11.34
N LEU A 155 -11.09 -21.44 10.05
CA LEU A 155 -9.94 -20.94 9.30
C LEU A 155 -9.40 -19.62 9.89
N ALA A 156 -10.29 -18.69 10.25
CA ALA A 156 -9.91 -17.44 10.92
C ALA A 156 -9.21 -17.69 12.26
N LYS A 157 -9.73 -18.63 13.09
CA LYS A 157 -9.09 -19.03 14.35
C LYS A 157 -7.71 -19.63 14.11
N ALA A 158 -7.57 -20.50 13.11
CA ALA A 158 -6.27 -21.10 12.76
C ALA A 158 -5.26 -20.06 12.31
N LEU A 159 -5.68 -18.99 11.60
CA LEU A 159 -4.81 -17.86 11.30
C LEU A 159 -4.42 -17.07 12.56
N MET A 160 -5.37 -16.84 13.46
CA MET A 160 -5.09 -16.18 14.76
C MET A 160 -4.08 -16.96 15.59
N ASP A 161 -4.15 -18.28 15.57
CA ASP A 161 -3.19 -19.14 16.28
C ASP A 161 -1.80 -19.08 15.66
N ASP A 162 -1.69 -19.06 14.31
CA ASP A 162 -0.41 -18.83 13.62
C ASP A 162 0.19 -17.46 13.98
N ILE A 163 -0.63 -16.39 13.98
CA ILE A 163 -0.19 -15.03 14.34
C ILE A 163 0.37 -15.01 15.77
N ARG A 164 -0.39 -15.55 16.73
CA ARG A 164 0.03 -15.59 18.15
C ARG A 164 1.31 -16.40 18.32
N LYS A 165 1.37 -17.56 17.67
CA LYS A 165 2.55 -18.41 17.72
C LYS A 165 3.78 -17.70 17.15
N PHE A 166 3.64 -16.99 16.02
CA PHE A 166 4.72 -16.22 15.42
C PHE A 166 5.25 -15.13 16.36
N LEU A 167 4.34 -14.40 17.02
CA LEU A 167 4.70 -13.36 17.99
C LEU A 167 5.47 -13.96 19.17
N VAL A 168 4.99 -15.06 19.73
CA VAL A 168 5.62 -15.72 20.88
C VAL A 168 6.96 -16.35 20.53
N ASP A 169 7.02 -17.12 19.43
CA ASP A 169 8.24 -17.82 19.01
C ASP A 169 9.39 -16.89 18.69
N ASN A 170 9.09 -15.66 18.27
CA ASN A 170 10.08 -14.65 17.89
C ASN A 170 10.27 -13.53 18.93
N ASP A 171 9.60 -13.59 20.08
CA ASP A 171 9.63 -12.56 21.13
C ASP A 171 9.29 -11.16 20.56
N LEU A 172 8.12 -11.07 19.92
CA LEU A 172 7.63 -9.87 19.25
C LEU A 172 6.43 -9.27 19.97
N GLU A 173 6.54 -8.00 20.33
CA GLU A 173 5.41 -7.23 20.89
C GLU A 173 4.57 -6.55 19.80
N ARG A 174 5.15 -6.37 18.60
CA ARG A 174 4.54 -5.63 17.48
C ARG A 174 4.64 -6.41 16.19
N ALA A 175 3.59 -6.34 15.39
CA ALA A 175 3.60 -6.86 14.02
C ALA A 175 2.70 -6.02 13.11
N VAL A 176 2.91 -6.16 11.81
CA VAL A 176 2.08 -5.61 10.75
C VAL A 176 1.77 -6.73 9.76
N MET A 177 0.55 -6.82 9.27
CA MET A 177 0.19 -7.73 8.19
C MET A 177 0.00 -6.94 6.89
N VAL A 178 0.67 -7.39 5.81
CA VAL A 178 0.54 -6.79 4.47
C VAL A 178 0.14 -7.88 3.48
N TRP A 179 -1.05 -7.74 2.90
CA TRP A 179 -1.53 -8.66 1.87
C TRP A 179 -0.76 -8.45 0.56
N CYS A 180 0.00 -9.47 0.16
CA CYS A 180 0.70 -9.57 -1.12
C CYS A 180 0.18 -10.74 -1.98
N GLY A 181 -0.92 -11.37 -1.56
CA GLY A 181 -1.56 -12.48 -2.29
C GLY A 181 -2.27 -12.00 -3.55
N SER A 182 -2.73 -12.97 -4.33
CA SER A 182 -3.34 -12.74 -5.63
C SER A 182 -4.62 -11.91 -5.60
N THR A 183 -4.94 -11.33 -6.76
CA THR A 183 -6.20 -10.63 -7.01
C THR A 183 -7.36 -11.63 -6.99
N GLU A 184 -8.31 -11.41 -6.09
CA GLU A 184 -9.56 -12.18 -6.00
C GLU A 184 -10.58 -11.69 -7.03
N VAL A 185 -11.56 -12.53 -7.34
CA VAL A 185 -12.72 -12.18 -8.16
C VAL A 185 -13.43 -10.97 -7.55
N TYR A 186 -13.82 -10.04 -8.41
CA TYR A 186 -14.56 -8.86 -7.98
C TYR A 186 -15.85 -9.20 -7.23
N SER A 187 -16.03 -8.59 -6.09
CA SER A 187 -17.25 -8.66 -5.31
C SER A 187 -17.65 -7.27 -4.80
N GLU A 188 -18.95 -7.05 -4.64
CA GLU A 188 -19.48 -5.82 -4.04
C GLU A 188 -19.86 -6.06 -2.57
N PRO A 189 -19.78 -5.01 -1.72
CA PRO A 189 -20.25 -5.14 -0.35
C PRO A 189 -21.73 -5.51 -0.31
N GLY A 190 -22.03 -6.68 0.26
CA GLY A 190 -23.40 -7.16 0.48
C GLY A 190 -23.86 -7.01 1.93
N PRO A 191 -25.07 -7.51 2.28
CA PRO A 191 -25.62 -7.41 3.64
C PRO A 191 -24.72 -8.05 4.74
N LEU A 192 -23.98 -9.12 4.40
CA LEU A 192 -23.07 -9.78 5.34
C LEU A 192 -21.84 -8.91 5.71
N HIS A 193 -21.53 -7.91 4.90
CA HIS A 193 -20.38 -7.03 5.10
C HIS A 193 -20.71 -5.79 5.92
N GLN A 194 -21.99 -5.56 6.29
CA GLN A 194 -22.42 -4.29 6.90
C GLN A 194 -22.13 -4.20 8.40
N THR A 195 -22.23 -5.28 9.13
CA THR A 195 -22.00 -5.30 10.58
C THR A 195 -21.08 -6.46 10.98
N LEU A 196 -20.34 -6.28 12.07
CA LEU A 196 -19.46 -7.33 12.59
C LEU A 196 -20.25 -8.61 12.91
N GLU A 197 -21.44 -8.48 13.48
CA GLU A 197 -22.31 -9.61 13.81
C GLU A 197 -22.73 -10.41 12.56
N SER A 198 -23.16 -9.71 11.49
CA SER A 198 -23.52 -10.37 10.22
C SER A 198 -22.30 -11.02 9.56
N PHE A 199 -21.15 -10.36 9.62
CA PHE A 199 -19.89 -10.89 9.08
C PHE A 199 -19.45 -12.18 9.82
N GLU A 200 -19.45 -12.16 11.15
CA GLU A 200 -19.11 -13.34 11.96
C GLU A 200 -20.10 -14.49 11.79
N ARG A 201 -21.40 -14.20 11.60
CA ARG A 201 -22.38 -15.22 11.23
C ARG A 201 -22.02 -15.82 9.88
N GLY A 202 -21.70 -15.00 8.86
CA GLY A 202 -21.25 -15.48 7.55
C GLY A 202 -19.99 -16.35 7.62
N LEU A 203 -19.04 -16.03 8.50
CA LEU A 203 -17.85 -16.87 8.76
C LEU A 203 -18.26 -18.25 9.33
N ARG A 204 -19.21 -18.31 10.25
CA ARG A 204 -19.69 -19.57 10.84
C ARG A 204 -20.51 -20.41 9.84
N ASP A 205 -21.28 -19.76 8.99
CA ASP A 205 -22.20 -20.39 8.04
C ASP A 205 -21.51 -20.72 6.68
N ASN A 206 -20.20 -20.49 6.56
CA ASN A 206 -19.43 -20.68 5.31
C ASN A 206 -19.98 -19.87 4.13
N ALA A 207 -20.50 -18.66 4.37
CA ALA A 207 -21.08 -17.83 3.34
C ALA A 207 -20.11 -17.60 2.17
N ALA A 208 -20.59 -17.79 0.95
CA ALA A 208 -19.78 -17.68 -0.28
C ALA A 208 -19.26 -16.26 -0.51
N GLU A 209 -19.90 -15.24 0.06
CA GLU A 209 -19.55 -13.83 -0.10
C GLU A 209 -18.32 -13.41 0.72
N ILE A 210 -17.85 -14.26 1.64
CA ILE A 210 -16.65 -13.95 2.43
C ILE A 210 -15.41 -14.54 1.78
N ALA A 211 -14.60 -13.66 1.20
CA ALA A 211 -13.37 -13.99 0.51
C ALA A 211 -12.21 -14.35 1.47
N PRO A 212 -11.19 -15.09 1.01
CA PRO A 212 -9.99 -15.37 1.81
C PRO A 212 -9.33 -14.11 2.38
N SER A 213 -9.15 -13.04 1.60
CA SER A 213 -8.54 -11.80 2.08
C SER A 213 -9.29 -11.16 3.25
N MET A 214 -10.63 -11.29 3.28
CA MET A 214 -11.44 -10.81 4.41
C MET A 214 -11.19 -11.63 5.68
N ILE A 215 -10.95 -12.95 5.55
CA ILE A 215 -10.64 -13.83 6.69
C ILE A 215 -9.28 -13.45 7.29
N TYR A 216 -8.27 -13.17 6.47
CA TYR A 216 -6.97 -12.66 6.95
C TYR A 216 -7.09 -11.30 7.63
N ALA A 217 -7.81 -10.36 7.03
CA ALA A 217 -8.04 -9.05 7.64
C ALA A 217 -8.73 -9.18 9.00
N TYR A 218 -9.81 -9.99 9.10
CA TYR A 218 -10.49 -10.27 10.36
C TYR A 218 -9.53 -10.87 11.40
N ALA A 219 -8.76 -11.90 11.03
CA ALA A 219 -7.83 -12.56 11.94
C ALA A 219 -6.73 -11.60 12.44
N SER A 220 -6.20 -10.76 11.54
CA SER A 220 -5.21 -9.72 11.87
C SER A 220 -5.77 -8.75 12.93
N LEU A 221 -6.95 -8.18 12.66
CA LEU A 221 -7.61 -7.23 13.56
C LEU A 221 -7.97 -7.87 14.91
N MET A 222 -8.43 -9.13 14.91
CA MET A 222 -8.72 -9.86 16.15
C MET A 222 -7.48 -10.08 17.01
N CYS A 223 -6.31 -10.18 16.41
CA CYS A 223 -5.01 -10.32 17.10
C CYS A 223 -4.34 -8.97 17.45
N GLY A 224 -4.95 -7.82 17.12
CA GLY A 224 -4.35 -6.52 17.41
C GLY A 224 -3.26 -6.11 16.39
N VAL A 225 -3.23 -6.72 15.22
CA VAL A 225 -2.22 -6.50 14.19
C VAL A 225 -2.79 -5.59 13.10
N PRO A 226 -2.16 -4.43 12.80
CA PRO A 226 -2.53 -3.58 11.67
C PRO A 226 -2.51 -4.34 10.33
N PHE A 227 -3.44 -4.00 9.43
CA PHE A 227 -3.60 -4.70 8.16
C PHE A 227 -3.55 -3.73 6.98
N ALA A 228 -2.66 -4.01 6.01
CA ALA A 228 -2.57 -3.28 4.74
C ALA A 228 -2.93 -4.19 3.57
N ASN A 229 -3.85 -3.75 2.70
CA ASN A 229 -4.29 -4.51 1.54
C ASN A 229 -3.57 -4.07 0.27
N GLY A 230 -2.66 -4.92 -0.25
CA GLY A 230 -1.90 -4.65 -1.46
C GLY A 230 -2.57 -5.04 -2.77
N ALA A 231 -3.71 -5.75 -2.73
CA ALA A 231 -4.46 -6.18 -3.90
C ALA A 231 -5.79 -5.40 -4.04
N PRO A 232 -6.49 -5.45 -5.19
CA PRO A 232 -7.79 -4.79 -5.35
C PRO A 232 -8.95 -5.53 -4.64
N ASN A 233 -8.64 -6.53 -3.84
CA ASN A 233 -9.60 -7.36 -3.12
C ASN A 233 -10.44 -6.52 -2.14
N LEU A 234 -11.70 -6.87 -2.00
CA LEU A 234 -12.59 -6.24 -1.03
C LEU A 234 -12.25 -6.77 0.38
N SER A 235 -11.67 -5.94 1.23
CA SER A 235 -11.34 -6.28 2.62
C SER A 235 -11.41 -5.08 3.55
N THR A 236 -10.54 -4.08 3.37
CA THR A 236 -10.42 -2.89 4.24
C THR A 236 -11.54 -1.86 4.05
N GLU A 237 -12.39 -2.04 3.06
CA GLU A 237 -13.52 -1.13 2.75
C GLU A 237 -14.87 -1.67 3.22
N ILE A 238 -14.94 -2.90 3.76
CA ILE A 238 -16.20 -3.40 4.27
C ILE A 238 -16.53 -2.82 5.64
N PRO A 239 -17.77 -2.33 5.85
CA PRO A 239 -18.14 -1.65 7.10
C PRO A 239 -17.87 -2.47 8.36
N ALA A 240 -18.07 -3.77 8.31
CA ALA A 240 -17.82 -4.68 9.43
C ALA A 240 -16.36 -4.67 9.91
N LEU A 241 -15.38 -4.63 8.97
CA LEU A 241 -13.97 -4.63 9.33
C LEU A 241 -13.47 -3.23 9.70
N ILE A 242 -14.02 -2.18 9.09
CA ILE A 242 -13.77 -0.79 9.51
C ILE A 242 -14.24 -0.58 10.95
N ASP A 243 -15.46 -1.03 11.28
CA ASP A 243 -16.00 -0.97 12.63
C ASP A 243 -15.14 -1.77 13.63
N LEU A 244 -14.73 -3.00 13.27
CA LEU A 244 -13.83 -3.81 14.09
C LEU A 244 -12.48 -3.10 14.34
N ALA A 245 -11.87 -2.52 13.30
CA ALA A 245 -10.61 -1.79 13.40
C ALA A 245 -10.74 -0.60 14.37
N ASN A 246 -11.81 0.20 14.21
CA ASN A 246 -12.08 1.35 15.09
C ASN A 246 -12.32 0.93 16.53
N ARG A 247 -13.15 -0.09 16.78
CA ARG A 247 -13.43 -0.59 18.16
C ARG A 247 -12.19 -1.12 18.85
N LYS A 248 -11.26 -1.70 18.10
CA LYS A 248 -10.02 -2.26 18.65
C LYS A 248 -8.85 -1.27 18.66
N GLY A 249 -9.02 -0.07 18.12
CA GLY A 249 -7.95 0.92 18.03
C GLY A 249 -6.83 0.50 17.09
N ILE A 250 -7.14 -0.16 15.95
CA ILE A 250 -6.16 -0.73 15.04
C ILE A 250 -6.20 0.00 13.70
N ALA A 251 -5.02 0.30 13.16
CA ALA A 251 -4.88 0.92 11.84
C ALA A 251 -5.12 -0.09 10.71
N ILE A 252 -5.84 0.33 9.66
CA ILE A 252 -6.00 -0.40 8.40
C ILE A 252 -5.71 0.52 7.21
N SER A 253 -5.21 -0.03 6.10
CA SER A 253 -5.00 0.72 4.87
C SER A 253 -5.21 -0.16 3.63
N GLY A 254 -5.48 0.42 2.50
CA GLY A 254 -5.68 -0.27 1.23
C GLY A 254 -6.12 0.72 0.16
N ARG A 255 -6.33 0.26 -1.06
CA ARG A 255 -6.02 -1.06 -1.63
C ARG A 255 -5.34 -0.94 -2.98
N ASP A 256 -4.73 -2.02 -3.44
CA ASP A 256 -4.04 -2.17 -4.74
C ASP A 256 -2.81 -1.27 -4.86
N PHE A 257 -1.61 -1.83 -4.70
CA PHE A 257 -0.35 -1.07 -4.76
C PHE A 257 -0.20 -0.27 -6.05
N LYS A 258 0.13 1.02 -5.92
CA LYS A 258 0.27 1.95 -7.04
C LYS A 258 1.60 1.76 -7.77
N THR A 259 1.60 0.83 -8.70
CA THR A 259 2.71 0.51 -9.59
C THR A 259 2.36 0.79 -11.05
N GLY A 260 3.32 0.67 -11.95
CA GLY A 260 3.11 0.63 -13.39
C GLY A 260 2.33 1.82 -13.97
N GLN A 261 1.36 1.55 -14.83
CA GLN A 261 0.63 2.58 -15.58
C GLN A 261 -0.24 3.48 -14.70
N THR A 262 -0.79 2.98 -13.58
CA THR A 262 -1.57 3.86 -12.68
C THR A 262 -0.66 4.93 -12.07
N MET A 263 0.57 4.58 -11.70
CA MET A 263 1.56 5.57 -11.28
C MET A 263 1.78 6.62 -12.39
N MET A 264 1.96 6.19 -13.65
CA MET A 264 2.13 7.13 -14.77
C MET A 264 0.90 8.03 -14.96
N LYS A 265 -0.33 7.52 -14.83
CA LYS A 265 -1.55 8.32 -14.88
C LYS A 265 -1.56 9.40 -13.81
N THR A 266 -1.21 9.05 -12.57
CA THR A 266 -1.18 9.99 -11.45
C THR A 266 -0.04 11.01 -11.51
N ILE A 267 0.95 10.81 -12.39
CA ILE A 267 2.01 11.79 -12.70
C ILE A 267 1.59 12.72 -13.84
N ILE A 268 1.03 12.17 -14.94
CA ILE A 268 0.78 12.91 -16.17
C ILE A 268 -0.52 13.72 -16.09
N ALA A 269 -1.61 13.12 -15.60
CA ALA A 269 -2.91 13.77 -15.58
C ALA A 269 -2.95 15.09 -14.78
N PRO A 270 -2.29 15.23 -13.61
CA PRO A 270 -2.17 16.52 -12.93
C PRO A 270 -1.50 17.60 -13.78
N GLY A 271 -0.49 17.22 -14.57
CA GLY A 271 0.20 18.13 -15.50
C GLY A 271 -0.73 18.61 -16.62
N LEU A 272 -1.54 17.72 -17.21
CA LEU A 272 -2.54 18.08 -18.22
C LEU A 272 -3.56 19.07 -17.64
N ARG A 273 -4.12 18.77 -16.45
CA ARG A 273 -5.08 19.63 -15.76
C ARG A 273 -4.46 21.01 -15.45
N THR A 274 -3.26 21.05 -14.88
CA THR A 274 -2.59 22.30 -14.51
C THR A 274 -2.31 23.19 -15.74
N ARG A 275 -2.04 22.57 -16.90
CA ARG A 275 -1.80 23.26 -18.17
C ARG A 275 -3.09 23.52 -18.96
N MET A 276 -4.25 23.12 -18.44
CA MET A 276 -5.57 23.26 -19.12
C MET A 276 -5.55 22.64 -20.52
N LEU A 277 -4.87 21.50 -20.69
CA LEU A 277 -4.87 20.74 -21.95
C LEU A 277 -6.05 19.78 -21.94
N GLY A 278 -6.84 19.78 -23.02
CA GLY A 278 -7.98 18.88 -23.17
C GLY A 278 -7.53 17.43 -23.38
N LEU A 279 -8.36 16.48 -22.96
CA LEU A 279 -8.15 15.05 -23.17
C LEU A 279 -9.26 14.51 -24.07
N GLU A 280 -8.90 13.90 -25.20
CA GLU A 280 -9.83 13.19 -26.09
C GLU A 280 -9.85 11.68 -25.80
N GLY A 281 -8.68 11.12 -25.46
CA GLY A 281 -8.59 9.71 -25.21
C GLY A 281 -7.35 9.30 -24.44
N TRP A 282 -7.48 8.23 -23.65
CA TRP A 282 -6.37 7.56 -22.97
C TRP A 282 -6.49 6.05 -23.16
N PHE A 283 -5.69 5.52 -24.07
CA PHE A 283 -5.64 4.09 -24.33
C PHE A 283 -4.40 3.48 -23.69
N SER A 284 -4.62 2.52 -22.78
CA SER A 284 -3.57 1.81 -22.05
C SER A 284 -3.54 0.33 -22.40
N THR A 285 -2.40 -0.21 -22.78
CA THR A 285 -2.17 -1.65 -22.94
C THR A 285 -1.08 -2.12 -21.99
N ASN A 286 -1.33 -3.23 -21.29
CA ASN A 286 -0.33 -3.89 -20.44
C ASN A 286 -0.09 -5.31 -20.97
N ILE A 287 1.17 -5.68 -21.10
CA ILE A 287 1.61 -7.06 -21.38
C ILE A 287 2.37 -7.55 -20.16
N ILE A 288 1.92 -8.66 -19.56
CA ILE A 288 2.44 -9.20 -18.31
C ILE A 288 2.55 -10.72 -18.40
N GLY A 289 3.64 -11.31 -17.93
CA GLY A 289 3.92 -12.73 -18.07
C GLY A 289 4.06 -13.52 -16.78
N ASN A 290 3.91 -12.88 -15.62
CA ASN A 290 4.00 -13.52 -14.32
C ASN A 290 2.66 -14.11 -13.84
N LYS A 291 2.63 -14.69 -12.63
CA LYS A 291 1.42 -15.28 -12.04
C LYS A 291 0.26 -14.30 -11.87
N ASP A 292 0.52 -13.00 -11.64
CA ASP A 292 -0.55 -11.98 -11.59
C ASP A 292 -1.24 -11.85 -12.98
N GLY A 293 -0.46 -11.90 -14.06
CA GLY A 293 -0.99 -11.93 -15.43
C GLY A 293 -1.85 -13.18 -15.71
N GLU A 294 -1.42 -14.34 -15.24
CA GLU A 294 -2.20 -15.58 -15.35
C GLU A 294 -3.53 -15.49 -14.60
N VAL A 295 -3.53 -14.93 -13.39
CA VAL A 295 -4.75 -14.70 -12.60
C VAL A 295 -5.66 -13.70 -13.28
N LEU A 296 -5.14 -12.61 -13.82
CA LEU A 296 -5.90 -11.56 -14.51
C LEU A 296 -6.44 -11.97 -15.88
N ASN A 297 -5.99 -13.10 -16.42
CA ASN A 297 -6.60 -13.68 -17.62
C ASN A 297 -8.01 -14.27 -17.38
N ASP A 298 -8.47 -14.32 -16.12
CA ASP A 298 -9.86 -14.57 -15.75
C ASP A 298 -10.68 -13.27 -15.74
N SER A 299 -11.86 -13.28 -16.37
CA SER A 299 -12.74 -12.11 -16.49
C SER A 299 -13.22 -11.53 -15.15
N GLY A 300 -13.41 -12.39 -14.13
CA GLY A 300 -13.82 -11.96 -12.79
C GLY A 300 -12.73 -11.20 -12.04
N SER A 301 -11.49 -11.70 -12.09
CA SER A 301 -10.32 -11.04 -11.50
C SER A 301 -9.93 -9.77 -12.29
N PHE A 302 -10.08 -9.81 -13.63
CA PHE A 302 -9.86 -8.63 -14.48
C PHE A 302 -10.79 -7.47 -14.11
N LYS A 303 -12.09 -7.76 -13.86
CA LYS A 303 -13.08 -6.74 -13.46
C LYS A 303 -12.66 -5.98 -12.20
N ALA A 304 -12.03 -6.63 -11.22
CA ALA A 304 -11.52 -5.97 -10.02
C ALA A 304 -10.46 -4.90 -10.35
N LYS A 305 -9.56 -5.19 -11.30
CA LYS A 305 -8.54 -4.23 -11.78
C LYS A 305 -9.13 -3.13 -12.68
N GLU A 306 -10.16 -3.42 -13.48
CA GLU A 306 -10.82 -2.45 -14.32
C GLU A 306 -11.53 -1.38 -13.48
N VAL A 307 -12.32 -1.80 -12.49
CA VAL A 307 -13.02 -0.90 -11.56
C VAL A 307 -12.02 -0.01 -10.81
N SER A 308 -10.89 -0.57 -10.35
CA SER A 308 -9.87 0.20 -9.63
C SER A 308 -9.16 1.24 -10.50
N LYS A 309 -9.12 1.08 -11.82
CA LYS A 309 -8.37 1.97 -12.73
C LYS A 309 -9.23 3.05 -13.41
N SER A 310 -10.53 2.85 -13.55
CA SER A 310 -11.42 3.75 -14.32
C SER A 310 -11.64 5.08 -13.61
N GLN A 311 -11.68 5.11 -12.29
CA GLN A 311 -12.01 6.32 -11.52
C GLN A 311 -10.82 7.27 -11.29
N VAL A 312 -9.59 6.82 -11.56
CA VAL A 312 -8.37 7.61 -11.27
C VAL A 312 -8.32 8.91 -12.08
N LEU A 313 -8.59 8.85 -13.38
CA LEU A 313 -8.53 10.02 -14.24
C LEU A 313 -9.62 11.04 -13.90
N ASP A 314 -10.86 10.60 -13.66
CA ASP A 314 -11.97 11.49 -13.35
C ASP A 314 -11.73 12.31 -12.08
N SER A 315 -11.16 11.70 -11.04
CA SER A 315 -10.86 12.41 -9.81
C SER A 315 -9.78 13.49 -9.98
N ILE A 316 -8.79 13.24 -10.85
CA ILE A 316 -7.70 14.18 -11.13
C ILE A 316 -8.16 15.28 -12.09
N LEU A 317 -8.79 14.91 -13.20
CA LEU A 317 -9.14 15.82 -14.29
C LEU A 317 -10.40 16.67 -13.98
N GLN A 318 -11.29 16.14 -13.12
CA GLN A 318 -12.52 16.82 -12.67
C GLN A 318 -13.46 17.20 -13.84
N PRO A 319 -13.98 16.22 -14.60
CA PRO A 319 -14.82 16.49 -15.78
C PRO A 319 -16.08 17.31 -15.45
N ASP A 320 -16.64 17.16 -14.25
CA ASP A 320 -17.79 17.96 -13.80
C ASP A 320 -17.45 19.47 -13.69
N LEU A 321 -16.20 19.80 -13.37
CA LEU A 321 -15.72 21.18 -13.26
C LEU A 321 -15.23 21.73 -14.62
N TYR A 322 -14.63 20.87 -15.45
CA TYR A 322 -14.06 21.23 -16.75
C TYR A 322 -14.65 20.38 -17.89
N PRO A 323 -15.98 20.47 -18.14
CA PRO A 323 -16.65 19.61 -19.10
C PRO A 323 -16.17 19.78 -20.53
N GLU A 324 -15.72 20.99 -20.95
CA GLU A 324 -15.18 21.25 -22.29
C GLU A 324 -13.82 20.58 -22.54
N LEU A 325 -13.05 20.32 -21.46
CA LEU A 325 -11.73 19.70 -21.55
C LEU A 325 -11.78 18.19 -21.32
N TYR A 326 -12.66 17.72 -20.44
CA TYR A 326 -12.63 16.34 -19.92
C TYR A 326 -14.00 15.66 -19.83
N GLY A 327 -15.08 16.30 -20.31
CA GLY A 327 -16.44 15.78 -20.15
C GLY A 327 -16.74 14.55 -21.00
N ASP A 328 -16.04 14.39 -22.12
CA ASP A 328 -16.29 13.30 -23.10
C ASP A 328 -14.95 12.77 -23.64
N TYR A 329 -14.14 12.13 -22.80
CA TYR A 329 -12.93 11.47 -23.23
C TYR A 329 -13.07 9.95 -23.24
N HIS A 330 -12.45 9.30 -24.21
CA HIS A 330 -12.45 7.84 -24.33
C HIS A 330 -11.33 7.21 -23.51
N HIS A 331 -11.70 6.41 -22.49
CA HIS A 331 -10.72 5.70 -21.67
C HIS A 331 -10.83 4.19 -21.88
N LYS A 332 -9.74 3.56 -22.28
CA LYS A 332 -9.67 2.10 -22.46
C LYS A 332 -8.41 1.51 -21.82
N VAL A 333 -8.57 0.38 -21.13
CA VAL A 333 -7.48 -0.39 -20.56
C VAL A 333 -7.54 -1.83 -21.08
N SER A 334 -6.41 -2.33 -21.55
CA SER A 334 -6.20 -3.75 -21.91
C SER A 334 -5.09 -4.34 -21.04
N ILE A 335 -5.24 -5.61 -20.67
CA ILE A 335 -4.21 -6.40 -20.00
C ILE A 335 -4.13 -7.74 -20.72
N ASP A 336 -2.95 -8.04 -21.26
CA ASP A 336 -2.70 -9.22 -22.05
C ASP A 336 -1.68 -10.13 -21.34
N TYR A 337 -2.09 -11.38 -21.05
CA TYR A 337 -1.19 -12.36 -20.47
C TYR A 337 -0.26 -12.92 -21.55
N TYR A 338 1.05 -12.75 -21.36
CA TYR A 338 2.07 -13.21 -22.28
C TYR A 338 3.27 -13.80 -21.51
N PRO A 339 3.30 -15.12 -21.27
CA PRO A 339 4.30 -15.81 -20.44
C PRO A 339 5.76 -15.44 -20.73
N PRO A 340 6.22 -15.20 -21.98
CA PRO A 340 7.62 -14.86 -22.26
C PRO A 340 8.10 -13.56 -21.60
N ARG A 341 7.21 -12.70 -21.08
CA ARG A 341 7.59 -11.47 -20.34
C ARG A 341 8.06 -11.75 -18.91
N GLY A 342 7.66 -12.87 -18.28
CA GLY A 342 7.97 -13.12 -16.87
C GLY A 342 7.47 -11.97 -15.99
N ASP A 343 8.32 -11.50 -15.06
CA ASP A 343 8.02 -10.35 -14.19
C ASP A 343 8.13 -8.98 -14.89
N ASN A 344 8.66 -8.92 -16.12
CA ASN A 344 8.70 -7.70 -16.89
C ASN A 344 7.30 -7.33 -17.37
N LYS A 345 6.84 -6.15 -16.97
CA LYS A 345 5.56 -5.60 -17.38
C LYS A 345 5.78 -4.47 -18.37
N GLU A 346 5.28 -4.66 -19.56
CA GLU A 346 5.34 -3.64 -20.60
C GLU A 346 4.00 -2.90 -20.68
N GLY A 347 4.02 -1.61 -20.50
CA GLY A 347 2.86 -0.73 -20.58
C GLY A 347 3.01 0.28 -21.68
N TRP A 348 2.01 0.38 -22.57
CA TRP A 348 1.92 1.43 -23.57
C TRP A 348 0.71 2.30 -23.28
N ASP A 349 0.92 3.61 -23.28
CA ASP A 349 -0.17 4.56 -23.23
C ASP A 349 -0.13 5.44 -24.49
N ASN A 350 -1.27 5.53 -25.18
CA ASN A 350 -1.57 6.59 -26.14
C ASN A 350 -2.51 7.57 -25.44
N ILE A 351 -2.09 8.83 -25.40
CA ILE A 351 -2.84 9.90 -24.76
C ILE A 351 -3.09 10.96 -25.83
N ASP A 352 -4.32 11.03 -26.33
CA ASP A 352 -4.74 11.99 -27.32
C ASP A 352 -5.25 13.23 -26.60
N ILE A 353 -4.59 14.37 -26.83
CA ILE A 353 -4.83 15.63 -26.13
C ILE A 353 -5.12 16.76 -27.12
N ARG A 354 -5.77 17.80 -26.64
CA ARG A 354 -6.07 19.02 -27.37
C ARG A 354 -5.39 20.24 -26.73
N GLY A 355 -4.80 21.06 -27.56
CA GLY A 355 -4.15 22.30 -27.14
C GLY A 355 -4.84 23.54 -27.70
N TRP A 356 -4.06 24.61 -27.86
CA TRP A 356 -4.54 25.91 -28.37
C TRP A 356 -5.34 25.76 -29.68
N LEU A 357 -6.48 26.41 -29.77
CA LEU A 357 -7.41 26.36 -30.91
C LEU A 357 -7.91 24.94 -31.21
N ASP A 358 -8.02 24.11 -30.17
CA ASP A 358 -8.51 22.74 -30.28
C ASP A 358 -7.63 21.82 -31.17
N GLN A 359 -6.34 22.19 -31.30
CA GLN A 359 -5.44 21.42 -32.16
C GLN A 359 -5.01 20.11 -31.49
N PRO A 360 -5.11 18.97 -32.21
CA PRO A 360 -4.80 17.66 -31.67
C PRO A 360 -3.29 17.47 -31.49
N MET A 361 -2.92 16.83 -30.42
CA MET A 361 -1.56 16.39 -30.12
C MET A 361 -1.63 15.00 -29.46
N GLN A 362 -0.49 14.31 -29.40
CA GLN A 362 -0.44 12.98 -28.80
C GLN A 362 0.79 12.83 -27.93
N ILE A 363 0.59 12.24 -26.75
CA ILE A 363 1.67 11.76 -25.87
C ILE A 363 1.69 10.23 -25.96
N LYS A 364 2.86 9.64 -26.21
CA LYS A 364 3.07 8.20 -26.16
C LYS A 364 4.03 7.87 -25.04
N VAL A 365 3.62 6.92 -24.18
CA VAL A 365 4.46 6.39 -23.12
C VAL A 365 4.71 4.92 -23.40
N ASN A 366 5.96 4.52 -23.39
CA ASN A 366 6.37 3.12 -23.36
C ASN A 366 7.14 2.92 -22.06
N PHE A 367 6.58 2.12 -21.14
CA PHE A 367 7.13 1.88 -19.83
C PHE A 367 7.33 0.38 -19.60
N LEU A 368 8.55 -0.07 -19.73
CA LEU A 368 8.96 -1.41 -19.30
C LEU A 368 9.34 -1.35 -17.83
N CYS A 369 8.53 -1.92 -16.97
CA CYS A 369 8.80 -1.97 -15.53
C CYS A 369 8.79 -3.41 -15.02
N ARG A 370 9.25 -3.57 -13.78
CA ARG A 370 9.19 -4.82 -13.03
C ARG A 370 8.28 -4.59 -11.84
N ASP A 371 7.09 -5.21 -11.86
CA ASP A 371 6.02 -4.92 -10.89
C ASP A 371 6.49 -5.21 -9.45
N SER A 372 7.18 -6.35 -9.24
CA SER A 372 7.69 -6.72 -7.91
C SER A 372 8.78 -5.77 -7.40
N ILE A 373 9.61 -5.22 -8.30
CA ILE A 373 10.63 -4.20 -7.94
C ILE A 373 9.98 -2.88 -7.53
N LEU A 374 8.88 -2.49 -8.17
CA LEU A 374 8.13 -1.29 -7.79
C LEU A 374 7.31 -1.49 -6.51
N ALA A 375 6.79 -2.71 -6.28
CA ALA A 375 5.95 -3.01 -5.14
C ALA A 375 6.75 -3.21 -3.84
N ALA A 376 7.94 -3.83 -3.90
CA ALA A 376 8.72 -4.13 -2.70
C ALA A 376 9.00 -2.91 -1.80
N PRO A 377 9.47 -1.75 -2.31
CA PRO A 377 9.66 -0.56 -1.49
C PRO A 377 8.34 0.03 -0.97
N ILE A 378 7.22 -0.12 -1.70
CA ILE A 378 5.88 0.25 -1.20
C ILE A 378 5.51 -0.59 0.02
N VAL A 379 5.71 -1.90 -0.05
CA VAL A 379 5.43 -2.81 1.07
C VAL A 379 6.32 -2.47 2.27
N LEU A 380 7.60 -2.19 2.04
CA LEU A 380 8.53 -1.77 3.11
C LEU A 380 8.05 -0.50 3.81
N ASP A 381 7.67 0.52 3.04
CA ASP A 381 7.17 1.77 3.60
C ASP A 381 5.87 1.57 4.38
N LEU A 382 4.94 0.76 3.85
CA LEU A 382 3.68 0.44 4.53
C LEU A 382 3.90 -0.32 5.83
N ILE A 383 4.87 -1.24 5.91
CA ILE A 383 5.24 -1.92 7.15
C ILE A 383 5.61 -0.89 8.22
N PHE A 384 6.50 0.05 7.90
CA PHE A 384 6.94 1.06 8.86
C PHE A 384 5.85 2.06 9.22
N PHE A 385 5.06 2.51 8.24
CA PHE A 385 4.01 3.49 8.50
C PHE A 385 2.80 2.89 9.23
N MET A 386 2.48 1.62 9.00
CA MET A 386 1.42 0.96 9.77
C MET A 386 1.84 0.68 11.22
N ASP A 387 3.13 0.35 11.46
CA ASP A 387 3.69 0.29 12.82
C ASP A 387 3.67 1.68 13.49
N LEU A 388 4.07 2.71 12.76
CA LEU A 388 4.02 4.10 13.24
C LEU A 388 2.58 4.52 13.60
N ALA A 389 1.61 4.26 12.71
CA ALA A 389 0.21 4.56 12.94
C ALA A 389 -0.30 3.89 14.22
N GLN A 390 0.02 2.62 14.42
CA GLN A 390 -0.38 1.88 15.62
C GLN A 390 0.27 2.45 16.89
N ARG A 391 1.57 2.78 16.87
CA ARG A 391 2.27 3.42 18.00
C ARG A 391 1.77 4.83 18.30
N ALA A 392 1.29 5.53 17.28
CA ALA A 392 0.68 6.85 17.42
C ALA A 392 -0.79 6.78 17.90
N GLY A 393 -1.36 5.59 18.09
CA GLY A 393 -2.76 5.43 18.49
C GLY A 393 -3.76 5.76 17.39
N LEU A 394 -3.34 5.81 16.12
CA LEU A 394 -4.23 5.99 14.99
C LEU A 394 -5.03 4.72 14.72
N GLN A 395 -6.31 4.87 14.44
CA GLN A 395 -7.24 3.75 14.28
C GLN A 395 -8.02 3.84 12.96
N GLY A 396 -8.57 2.72 12.51
CA GLY A 396 -9.37 2.66 11.29
C GLY A 396 -8.56 2.95 10.03
N VAL A 397 -9.21 3.48 9.02
CA VAL A 397 -8.64 3.71 7.70
C VAL A 397 -7.60 4.84 7.74
N GLN A 398 -6.38 4.54 7.28
CA GLN A 398 -5.27 5.49 7.21
C GLN A 398 -5.26 6.19 5.83
N GLU A 399 -6.10 7.22 5.66
CA GLU A 399 -6.26 7.96 4.41
C GLU A 399 -4.94 8.59 3.92
N TRP A 400 -4.07 9.02 4.82
CA TRP A 400 -2.77 9.63 4.49
C TRP A 400 -1.80 8.68 3.77
N LEU A 401 -2.08 7.35 3.79
CA LEU A 401 -1.35 6.34 3.02
C LEU A 401 -1.89 6.14 1.59
N SER A 402 -2.86 6.93 1.15
CA SER A 402 -3.43 6.90 -0.22
C SER A 402 -2.37 6.99 -1.32
N PHE A 403 -1.23 7.63 -1.03
CA PHE A 403 -0.07 7.72 -1.92
C PHE A 403 0.38 6.36 -2.48
N TYR A 404 0.24 5.29 -1.71
CA TYR A 404 0.69 3.93 -2.07
C TYR A 404 -0.34 3.11 -2.84
N TYR A 405 -1.59 3.58 -2.98
CA TYR A 405 -2.70 2.79 -3.48
C TYR A 405 -3.33 3.33 -4.75
N LYS A 406 -3.76 2.41 -5.65
CA LYS A 406 -4.54 2.74 -6.85
C LYS A 406 -5.99 3.09 -6.55
N SER A 407 -6.56 2.45 -5.53
CA SER A 407 -7.92 2.66 -5.06
C SER A 407 -7.90 2.86 -3.55
N PRO A 408 -7.51 4.04 -3.06
CA PRO A 408 -7.39 4.27 -1.62
C PRO A 408 -8.70 4.01 -0.90
N ALA A 409 -8.62 3.26 0.21
CA ALA A 409 -9.73 3.11 1.13
C ALA A 409 -10.00 4.45 1.84
N MET A 410 -11.27 4.78 2.00
CA MET A 410 -11.71 6.00 2.66
C MET A 410 -12.48 5.68 3.94
N PRO A 411 -12.35 6.51 4.99
CA PRO A 411 -13.08 6.30 6.24
C PRO A 411 -14.58 6.57 6.11
N ASP A 412 -14.97 7.25 5.07
CA ASP A 412 -16.34 7.69 4.78
C ASP A 412 -16.64 7.60 3.27
N SER A 413 -17.77 8.17 2.83
CA SER A 413 -18.23 8.14 1.44
C SER A 413 -17.57 9.19 0.52
N ARG A 414 -16.53 9.89 0.98
CA ARG A 414 -15.79 10.84 0.12
C ARG A 414 -15.05 10.10 -0.99
N LYS A 415 -14.90 10.77 -2.14
CA LYS A 415 -14.05 10.26 -3.22
C LYS A 415 -12.58 10.40 -2.78
N PRO A 416 -11.73 9.38 -3.01
CA PRO A 416 -10.31 9.47 -2.70
C PRO A 416 -9.60 10.48 -3.60
N GLU A 417 -8.58 11.13 -3.06
CA GLU A 417 -7.62 11.91 -3.85
C GLU A 417 -6.73 10.97 -4.66
N HIS A 418 -6.48 11.31 -5.95
CA HIS A 418 -5.63 10.52 -6.84
C HIS A 418 -4.47 11.32 -7.45
N ASP A 419 -4.43 12.64 -7.28
CA ASP A 419 -3.26 13.43 -7.65
C ASP A 419 -2.07 13.02 -6.80
N LEU A 420 -1.02 12.49 -7.43
CA LEU A 420 0.15 11.95 -6.74
C LEU A 420 0.84 12.98 -5.85
N PHE A 421 0.89 14.22 -6.30
CA PHE A 421 1.58 15.30 -5.60
C PHE A 421 0.78 15.75 -4.38
N VAL A 422 -0.55 15.80 -4.49
CA VAL A 422 -1.45 16.07 -3.36
C VAL A 422 -1.37 14.93 -2.33
N GLN A 423 -1.40 13.68 -2.78
CA GLN A 423 -1.26 12.53 -1.89
C GLN A 423 0.09 12.50 -1.18
N HIS A 424 1.17 12.87 -1.88
CA HIS A 424 2.50 12.99 -1.27
C HIS A 424 2.54 14.11 -0.20
N LEU A 425 1.89 15.25 -0.47
CA LEU A 425 1.76 16.33 0.51
C LEU A 425 0.94 15.90 1.72
N MET A 426 -0.17 15.18 1.54
CA MET A 426 -0.96 14.61 2.63
C MET A 426 -0.12 13.68 3.52
N LEU A 427 0.65 12.77 2.90
CA LEU A 427 1.54 11.86 3.61
C LEU A 427 2.60 12.62 4.41
N THR A 428 3.30 13.55 3.78
CA THR A 428 4.38 14.31 4.45
C THR A 428 3.85 15.24 5.53
N ASN A 429 2.65 15.82 5.37
CA ASN A 429 2.00 16.62 6.40
C ASN A 429 1.54 15.78 7.59
N MET A 430 1.06 14.56 7.35
CA MET A 430 0.77 13.65 8.46
C MET A 430 2.03 13.34 9.27
N LEU A 431 3.17 13.09 8.61
CA LEU A 431 4.44 12.85 9.30
C LEU A 431 4.91 14.09 10.10
N ARG A 432 4.72 15.30 9.56
CA ARG A 432 4.98 16.55 10.30
C ARG A 432 4.11 16.64 11.54
N THR A 433 2.80 16.44 11.37
CA THR A 433 1.85 16.46 12.51
C THR A 433 2.22 15.44 13.60
N LEU A 434 2.62 14.23 13.20
CA LEU A 434 3.07 13.19 14.14
C LEU A 434 4.38 13.55 14.86
N ALA A 435 5.21 14.39 14.24
CA ALA A 435 6.44 14.92 14.83
C ALA A 435 6.24 16.26 15.55
N GLU A 436 4.99 16.72 15.74
CA GLU A 436 4.64 18.04 16.31
C GLU A 436 5.20 19.23 15.50
N GLU A 437 5.48 19.02 14.22
CA GLU A 437 5.90 20.06 13.28
C GLU A 437 4.69 20.61 12.51
N GLU A 438 4.81 21.83 11.99
CA GLU A 438 3.75 22.51 11.25
C GLU A 438 3.54 21.85 9.87
N ALA A 439 2.28 21.68 9.49
CA ALA A 439 1.93 21.22 8.14
C ALA A 439 2.24 22.34 7.12
N LEU A 440 2.71 21.95 5.94
CA LEU A 440 3.02 22.86 4.86
C LEU A 440 1.90 22.82 3.80
N ASP A 441 1.64 23.95 3.18
CA ASP A 441 0.82 24.03 1.97
C ASP A 441 1.69 24.09 0.70
N GLN A 442 1.06 24.18 -0.47
CA GLN A 442 1.80 24.27 -1.74
C GLN A 442 2.57 25.58 -1.90
N SER A 443 2.10 26.66 -1.29
CA SER A 443 2.78 27.96 -1.35
C SER A 443 4.07 27.96 -0.51
N ASP A 444 4.06 27.29 0.63
CA ASP A 444 5.25 27.12 1.47
C ASP A 444 6.38 26.39 0.75
N LEU A 445 6.03 25.41 -0.09
CA LEU A 445 7.01 24.68 -0.90
C LEU A 445 7.65 25.55 -1.98
N SER A 446 6.90 26.52 -2.56
CA SER A 446 7.40 27.41 -3.62
C SER A 446 8.27 28.53 -3.10
N GLU A 447 7.94 29.18 -1.97
CA GLU A 447 8.74 30.25 -1.36
C GLU A 447 10.14 29.79 -0.96
N ASN A 448 10.29 28.52 -0.63
CA ASN A 448 11.55 27.95 -0.18
C ASN A 448 12.48 27.56 -1.32
N VAL A 449 11.96 27.28 -2.51
CA VAL A 449 12.76 27.00 -3.72
C VAL A 449 13.48 28.26 -4.19
N GLU A 450 12.83 29.42 -4.16
CA GLU A 450 13.48 30.69 -4.55
C GLU A 450 14.66 31.05 -3.66
N LYS A 451 14.60 30.77 -2.35
CA LYS A 451 15.68 31.04 -1.41
C LYS A 451 16.85 30.06 -1.48
N LEU A 452 16.63 28.85 -2.01
CA LEU A 452 17.68 27.86 -2.25
C LEU A 452 18.48 28.13 -3.53
N ILE A 453 17.86 28.82 -4.51
CA ILE A 453 18.52 29.18 -5.79
C ILE A 453 19.43 30.42 -5.62
N VAL A 454 19.24 31.23 -4.57
CA VAL A 454 20.00 32.47 -4.31
C VAL A 454 21.21 32.24 -3.38
N ARG A 455 21.51 31.01 -3.00
CA ARG A 455 22.73 30.61 -2.27
C ARG A 455 23.60 29.71 -3.15
#